data_4354afe4e6cb9f16da8d6c35d4be68ba
#
_entry.id   4354afe4e6cb9f16da8d6c35d4be68ba
#
_cell.length_a   1.000
_cell.length_b   1.000
_cell.length_c   1.000
_cell.angle_alpha   90.00
_cell.angle_beta   90.00
_cell.angle_gamma   90.00
#
_symmetry.space_group_name_H-M   'P 1'
#
loop_
_entity.id
_entity.type
_entity.pdbx_description
1 polymer ?
#
loop_
_entity_poly.entity_id
_entity_poly.type
_entity_poly.pdbx_seq_one_letter_code
_entity_poly.pdbx_strand_id
1 'polypeptide(L)'
;MQQYHDLLRHILDNGALKTDRTGTGTISCFGYQMRFDLSEGFPLLTTKKLHVKSIIHELLWFLQGDTNIKYLQDNGVKIWDEWADADGNLGPVYGYQWRSWATPDGRTIDQIANLVEMIKKNPDSRRLIVTAWNPADVDRMALPPCHCLFQFYVAEGKLSCQLYQRSADTFLGVPFNIASYALLTMMVAQVTGLKAGEFIHTFGDVHLYNDHLEQAKLQLTRECRPLPKMEIDPTITDLFAFRFEHFTLKNYDPHPHIKASVSV
;
A
#
# COMPACT_ATOMS: atom_id res chain seq x y z
N MET A 1 3.39 8.11 14.12
CA MET A 1 2.41 7.01 13.82
C MET A 1 1.17 7.06 14.72
N GLN A 2 0.95 8.19 15.36
CA GLN A 2 -0.23 8.40 16.22
C GLN A 2 -1.55 8.24 15.41
N GLN A 3 -1.56 8.68 14.15
CA GLN A 3 -2.70 8.58 13.24
C GLN A 3 -3.26 7.15 13.12
N TYR A 4 -2.37 6.15 13.11
CA TYR A 4 -2.79 4.74 13.07
C TYR A 4 -3.40 4.28 14.41
N HIS A 5 -2.87 4.71 15.55
CA HIS A 5 -3.48 4.45 16.86
C HIS A 5 -4.85 5.10 16.98
N ASP A 6 -5.00 6.32 16.44
CA ASP A 6 -6.28 7.02 16.46
C ASP A 6 -7.32 6.30 15.59
N LEU A 7 -6.90 5.72 14.44
CA LEU A 7 -7.75 4.85 13.64
C LEU A 7 -8.20 3.61 14.42
N LEU A 8 -7.27 2.90 15.09
CA LEU A 8 -7.62 1.72 15.90
C LEU A 8 -8.63 2.06 17.00
N ARG A 9 -8.40 3.17 17.74
CA ARG A 9 -9.36 3.65 18.76
C ARG A 9 -10.71 3.99 18.14
N HIS A 10 -10.69 4.72 17.01
CA HIS A 10 -11.92 5.10 16.32
C HIS A 10 -12.78 3.89 15.95
N ILE A 11 -12.15 2.82 15.42
CA ILE A 11 -12.87 1.59 15.08
C ILE A 11 -13.42 0.91 16.33
N LEU A 12 -12.62 0.78 17.38
CA LEU A 12 -13.06 0.13 18.64
C LEU A 12 -14.20 0.88 19.32
N ASP A 13 -14.19 2.22 19.26
CA ASP A 13 -15.16 3.06 19.97
C ASP A 13 -16.44 3.31 19.16
N ASN A 14 -16.38 3.33 17.82
CA ASN A 14 -17.46 3.79 16.95
C ASN A 14 -17.89 2.76 15.90
N GLY A 15 -17.17 1.65 15.77
CA GLY A 15 -17.41 0.68 14.71
C GLY A 15 -18.68 -0.15 14.95
N ALA A 16 -19.35 -0.50 13.85
CA ALA A 16 -20.48 -1.41 13.86
C ALA A 16 -20.01 -2.87 13.68
N LEU A 17 -20.64 -3.80 14.38
CA LEU A 17 -20.45 -5.23 14.18
C LEU A 17 -21.02 -5.64 12.82
N LYS A 18 -20.20 -6.33 12.03
CA LYS A 18 -20.58 -6.86 10.72
C LYS A 18 -20.15 -8.31 10.57
N THR A 19 -20.95 -9.07 9.85
CA THR A 19 -20.51 -10.34 9.28
C THR A 19 -19.66 -10.08 8.04
N ASP A 20 -18.77 -10.99 7.73
CA ASP A 20 -17.90 -10.93 6.55
C ASP A 20 -17.87 -12.27 5.81
N ARG A 21 -17.25 -12.29 4.64
CA ARG A 21 -17.11 -13.49 3.79
C ARG A 21 -16.41 -14.65 4.49
N THR A 22 -15.45 -14.34 5.37
CA THR A 22 -14.64 -15.37 6.07
C THR A 22 -15.36 -16.00 7.26
N GLY A 23 -16.48 -15.42 7.71
CA GLY A 23 -17.22 -15.86 8.90
C GLY A 23 -16.60 -15.46 10.23
N THR A 24 -15.43 -14.78 10.23
CA THR A 24 -14.76 -14.30 11.45
C THR A 24 -15.54 -13.15 12.11
N GLY A 25 -16.20 -12.33 11.31
CA GLY A 25 -16.85 -11.09 11.73
C GLY A 25 -15.86 -9.96 11.95
N THR A 26 -16.36 -8.73 11.85
CA THR A 26 -15.56 -7.51 11.98
C THR A 26 -16.25 -6.45 12.81
N ILE A 27 -15.46 -5.53 13.37
CA ILE A 27 -15.91 -4.19 13.77
C ILE A 27 -15.47 -3.23 12.67
N SER A 28 -16.38 -2.46 12.10
CA SER A 28 -16.16 -1.68 10.89
C SER A 28 -16.69 -0.26 11.00
N CYS A 29 -15.92 0.69 10.45
CA CYS A 29 -16.37 2.06 10.18
C CYS A 29 -16.38 2.29 8.66
N PHE A 30 -17.26 3.16 8.19
CA PHE A 30 -17.30 3.56 6.79
C PHE A 30 -16.84 5.01 6.62
N GLY A 31 -15.73 5.17 5.94
CA GLY A 31 -15.08 6.46 5.74
C GLY A 31 -14.15 6.87 6.89
N TYR A 32 -12.86 6.97 6.57
CA TYR A 32 -11.83 7.52 7.46
C TYR A 32 -10.66 8.02 6.61
N GLN A 33 -9.85 8.95 7.15
CA GLN A 33 -8.67 9.43 6.45
C GLN A 33 -7.52 9.67 7.44
N MET A 34 -6.33 9.24 7.05
CA MET A 34 -5.07 9.54 7.73
C MET A 34 -4.15 10.36 6.82
N ARG A 35 -3.26 11.17 7.43
CA ARG A 35 -2.23 11.94 6.73
C ARG A 35 -0.87 11.70 7.36
N PHE A 36 0.15 11.57 6.52
CA PHE A 36 1.54 11.35 6.92
C PHE A 36 2.43 12.32 6.14
N ASP A 37 3.08 13.24 6.85
CA ASP A 37 4.12 14.10 6.29
C ASP A 37 5.40 13.28 6.12
N LEU A 38 5.80 13.04 4.87
CA LEU A 38 6.97 12.21 4.55
C LEU A 38 8.30 12.93 4.85
N SER A 39 8.28 14.22 5.17
CA SER A 39 9.45 14.95 5.64
C SER A 39 9.79 14.64 7.11
N GLU A 40 8.84 14.16 7.90
CA GLU A 40 9.05 13.78 9.30
C GLU A 40 9.71 12.39 9.46
N GLY A 41 9.74 11.59 8.40
CA GLY A 41 10.29 10.25 8.38
C GLY A 41 9.44 9.27 7.58
N PHE A 42 9.90 8.03 7.49
CA PHE A 42 9.17 6.98 6.79
C PHE A 42 8.06 6.41 7.66
N PRO A 43 6.77 6.47 7.26
CA PRO A 43 5.64 6.08 8.10
C PRO A 43 5.50 4.56 8.23
N LEU A 44 6.48 3.94 8.87
CA LEU A 44 6.51 2.53 9.21
C LEU A 44 6.17 2.36 10.70
N LEU A 45 5.22 1.48 11.02
CA LEU A 45 4.78 1.28 12.39
C LEU A 45 5.94 0.92 13.32
N THR A 46 6.00 1.60 14.47
CA THR A 46 6.94 1.30 15.55
C THR A 46 6.30 0.56 16.71
N THR A 47 4.97 0.53 16.79
CA THR A 47 4.22 -0.15 17.86
C THR A 47 4.09 -1.67 17.66
N LYS A 48 4.41 -2.16 16.47
CA LYS A 48 4.74 -3.57 16.19
C LYS A 48 5.71 -3.65 15.02
N LYS A 49 6.62 -4.64 15.07
CA LYS A 49 7.58 -4.88 13.98
C LYS A 49 6.86 -5.38 12.73
N LEU A 50 7.14 -4.76 11.58
CA LEU A 50 6.67 -5.15 10.26
C LEU A 50 7.78 -5.83 9.45
N HIS A 51 7.39 -6.69 8.49
CA HIS A 51 8.31 -7.36 7.58
C HIS A 51 8.56 -6.48 6.34
N VAL A 52 9.47 -5.51 6.47
CA VAL A 52 9.76 -4.48 5.45
C VAL A 52 10.18 -5.09 4.11
N LYS A 53 10.90 -6.22 4.15
CA LYS A 53 11.30 -6.95 2.93
C LYS A 53 10.09 -7.29 2.06
N SER A 54 9.00 -7.78 2.65
CA SER A 54 7.78 -8.10 1.90
C SER A 54 7.15 -6.86 1.29
N ILE A 55 7.12 -5.74 2.01
CA ILE A 55 6.55 -4.47 1.52
C ILE A 55 7.30 -3.99 0.28
N ILE A 56 8.63 -3.98 0.33
CA ILE A 56 9.46 -3.52 -0.80
C ILE A 56 9.31 -4.45 -2.01
N HIS A 57 9.42 -5.79 -1.81
CA HIS A 57 9.30 -6.73 -2.93
C HIS A 57 7.91 -6.72 -3.56
N GLU A 58 6.83 -6.60 -2.76
CA GLU A 58 5.47 -6.49 -3.30
C GLU A 58 5.31 -5.24 -4.17
N LEU A 59 5.78 -4.07 -3.72
CA LEU A 59 5.73 -2.85 -4.50
C LEU A 59 6.53 -2.98 -5.81
N LEU A 60 7.73 -3.53 -5.76
CA LEU A 60 8.55 -3.77 -6.95
C LEU A 60 7.87 -4.73 -7.93
N TRP A 61 7.23 -5.77 -7.41
CA TRP A 61 6.47 -6.74 -8.19
C TRP A 61 5.27 -6.09 -8.90
N PHE A 62 4.50 -5.23 -8.22
CA PHE A 62 3.45 -4.42 -8.86
C PHE A 62 4.01 -3.53 -9.97
N LEU A 63 5.14 -2.86 -9.73
CA LEU A 63 5.77 -1.96 -10.70
C LEU A 63 6.36 -2.70 -11.90
N GLN A 64 6.70 -3.98 -11.78
CA GLN A 64 7.08 -4.81 -12.92
C GLN A 64 5.87 -5.26 -13.77
N GLY A 65 4.65 -5.03 -13.30
CA GLY A 65 3.44 -5.48 -13.99
C GLY A 65 3.20 -6.98 -13.89
N ASP A 66 3.92 -7.65 -13.01
CA ASP A 66 3.83 -9.09 -12.82
C ASP A 66 2.60 -9.46 -11.96
N THR A 67 2.05 -10.63 -12.20
CA THR A 67 0.89 -11.19 -11.50
C THR A 67 1.10 -12.65 -11.08
N ASN A 68 2.30 -13.21 -11.36
CA ASN A 68 2.71 -14.50 -10.88
C ASN A 68 3.56 -14.35 -9.62
N ILE A 69 3.29 -15.15 -8.59
CA ILE A 69 3.94 -15.03 -7.28
C ILE A 69 5.37 -15.57 -7.24
N LYS A 70 5.87 -16.16 -8.32
CA LYS A 70 7.21 -16.76 -8.35
C LYS A 70 8.31 -15.78 -7.92
N TYR A 71 8.28 -14.54 -8.43
CA TYR A 71 9.24 -13.52 -7.99
C TYR A 71 9.20 -13.29 -6.48
N LEU A 72 8.01 -13.24 -5.90
CA LEU A 72 7.84 -13.05 -4.46
C LEU A 72 8.41 -14.25 -3.68
N GLN A 73 8.08 -15.47 -4.10
CA GLN A 73 8.57 -16.72 -3.47
C GLN A 73 10.08 -16.85 -3.57
N ASP A 74 10.68 -16.55 -4.72
CA ASP A 74 12.14 -16.57 -4.94
C ASP A 74 12.87 -15.60 -3.99
N ASN A 75 12.17 -14.56 -3.54
CA ASN A 75 12.66 -13.60 -2.56
C ASN A 75 12.20 -13.88 -1.11
N GLY A 76 11.57 -15.02 -0.86
CA GLY A 76 11.10 -15.43 0.47
C GLY A 76 9.88 -14.65 0.98
N VAL A 77 9.09 -14.07 0.08
CA VAL A 77 7.84 -13.36 0.36
C VAL A 77 6.66 -14.26 0.04
N LYS A 78 5.79 -14.49 1.01
CA LYS A 78 4.69 -15.47 0.95
C LYS A 78 3.30 -14.86 1.14
N ILE A 79 3.20 -13.53 1.11
CA ILE A 79 1.96 -12.83 1.45
C ILE A 79 0.84 -12.99 0.43
N TRP A 80 1.11 -13.62 -0.71
CA TRP A 80 0.15 -13.91 -1.78
C TRP A 80 -0.06 -15.40 -2.04
N ASP A 81 0.63 -16.29 -1.32
CA ASP A 81 0.61 -17.75 -1.57
C ASP A 81 -0.80 -18.34 -1.46
N GLU A 82 -1.64 -17.83 -0.55
CA GLU A 82 -2.98 -18.36 -0.27
C GLU A 82 -4.01 -18.08 -1.38
N TRP A 83 -3.73 -17.10 -2.25
CA TRP A 83 -4.66 -16.71 -3.34
C TRP A 83 -4.23 -17.19 -4.72
N ALA A 84 -2.98 -17.62 -4.87
CA ALA A 84 -2.46 -18.06 -6.16
C ALA A 84 -3.01 -19.43 -6.57
N ASP A 85 -3.21 -19.62 -7.88
CA ASP A 85 -3.49 -20.94 -8.43
C ASP A 85 -2.28 -21.87 -8.36
N ALA A 86 -2.45 -23.13 -8.85
CA ALA A 86 -1.39 -24.13 -8.81
C ALA A 86 -0.12 -23.75 -9.61
N ASP A 87 -0.25 -22.84 -10.57
CA ASP A 87 0.84 -22.32 -11.39
C ASP A 87 1.42 -20.99 -10.85
N GLY A 88 0.90 -20.52 -9.72
CA GLY A 88 1.32 -19.29 -9.07
C GLY A 88 0.70 -18.00 -9.64
N ASN A 89 -0.36 -18.10 -10.42
CA ASN A 89 -1.00 -16.95 -11.05
C ASN A 89 -2.14 -16.41 -10.17
N LEU A 90 -2.33 -15.08 -10.23
CA LEU A 90 -3.37 -14.35 -9.51
C LEU A 90 -4.42 -13.72 -10.44
N GLY A 91 -4.29 -13.91 -11.75
CA GLY A 91 -5.09 -13.20 -12.73
C GLY A 91 -4.67 -11.73 -12.90
N PRO A 92 -5.51 -10.88 -13.50
CA PRO A 92 -5.13 -9.50 -13.86
C PRO A 92 -5.19 -8.54 -12.66
N VAL A 93 -4.48 -8.86 -11.57
CA VAL A 93 -4.41 -8.06 -10.34
C VAL A 93 -3.54 -6.80 -10.51
N TYR A 94 -3.30 -6.04 -9.48
CA TYR A 94 -2.63 -4.73 -9.42
C TYR A 94 -1.59 -4.44 -10.48
N GLY A 95 -0.54 -5.27 -10.60
CA GLY A 95 0.56 -5.06 -11.55
C GLY A 95 0.07 -5.01 -13.00
N TYR A 96 -0.82 -5.92 -13.37
CA TYR A 96 -1.42 -5.94 -14.70
C TYR A 96 -2.23 -4.66 -14.97
N GLN A 97 -3.11 -4.27 -14.06
CA GLN A 97 -3.94 -3.09 -14.24
C GLN A 97 -3.09 -1.81 -14.30
N TRP A 98 -2.04 -1.71 -13.50
CA TRP A 98 -1.15 -0.55 -13.48
C TRP A 98 -0.31 -0.41 -14.74
N ARG A 99 0.15 -1.53 -15.32
CA ARG A 99 1.18 -1.54 -16.36
C ARG A 99 0.68 -2.00 -17.73
N SER A 100 -0.45 -2.70 -17.80
CA SER A 100 -0.92 -3.34 -19.03
C SER A 100 -2.43 -3.33 -19.13
N TRP A 101 -3.09 -2.23 -18.75
CA TRP A 101 -4.55 -2.09 -18.86
C TRP A 101 -5.01 -2.31 -20.29
N ALA A 102 -5.79 -3.37 -20.53
CA ALA A 102 -6.28 -3.72 -21.85
C ALA A 102 -7.37 -2.76 -22.31
N THR A 103 -7.32 -2.37 -23.59
CA THR A 103 -8.36 -1.55 -24.24
C THR A 103 -9.14 -2.36 -25.26
N PRO A 104 -10.41 -1.97 -25.58
CA PRO A 104 -11.23 -2.70 -26.54
C PRO A 104 -10.65 -2.80 -27.96
N ASP A 105 -9.76 -1.88 -28.34
CA ASP A 105 -9.07 -1.86 -29.64
C ASP A 105 -7.76 -2.67 -29.65
N GLY A 106 -7.49 -3.45 -28.59
CA GLY A 106 -6.35 -4.36 -28.50
C GLY A 106 -5.03 -3.70 -28.08
N ARG A 107 -5.02 -2.40 -27.76
CA ARG A 107 -3.86 -1.73 -27.13
C ARG A 107 -3.79 -2.03 -25.64
N THR A 108 -2.66 -1.70 -25.05
CA THR A 108 -2.49 -1.66 -23.60
C THR A 108 -2.09 -0.26 -23.14
N ILE A 109 -2.53 0.13 -21.93
CA ILE A 109 -2.16 1.38 -21.30
C ILE A 109 -1.28 1.09 -20.10
N ASP A 110 -0.07 1.64 -20.12
CA ASP A 110 0.81 1.69 -18.96
C ASP A 110 0.50 2.95 -18.14
N GLN A 111 -0.35 2.80 -17.12
CA GLN A 111 -0.79 3.92 -16.30
C GLN A 111 0.37 4.55 -15.50
N ILE A 112 1.32 3.73 -15.03
CA ILE A 112 2.47 4.20 -14.23
C ILE A 112 3.46 4.99 -15.10
N ALA A 113 3.81 4.47 -16.29
CA ALA A 113 4.69 5.21 -17.19
C ALA A 113 4.07 6.54 -17.63
N ASN A 114 2.78 6.52 -17.99
CA ASN A 114 2.03 7.73 -18.33
C ASN A 114 1.97 8.74 -17.17
N LEU A 115 1.80 8.26 -15.94
CA LEU A 115 1.79 9.09 -14.75
C LEU A 115 3.13 9.84 -14.57
N VAL A 116 4.26 9.11 -14.61
CA VAL A 116 5.61 9.69 -14.47
C VAL A 116 5.87 10.74 -15.55
N GLU A 117 5.54 10.43 -16.81
CA GLU A 117 5.66 11.38 -17.92
C GLU A 117 4.77 12.61 -17.73
N MET A 118 3.54 12.41 -17.25
CA MET A 118 2.60 13.53 -17.03
C MET A 118 3.08 14.42 -15.89
N ILE A 119 3.61 13.89 -14.79
CA ILE A 119 4.17 14.69 -13.70
C ILE A 119 5.33 15.56 -14.22
N LYS A 120 6.22 14.99 -15.05
CA LYS A 120 7.35 15.75 -15.64
C LYS A 120 6.92 16.86 -16.59
N LYS A 121 5.87 16.61 -17.41
CA LYS A 121 5.43 17.53 -18.48
C LYS A 121 4.38 18.53 -18.02
N ASN A 122 3.49 18.14 -17.12
CA ASN A 122 2.37 18.94 -16.63
C ASN A 122 2.06 18.61 -15.16
N PRO A 123 2.90 19.07 -14.23
CA PRO A 123 2.73 18.76 -12.80
C PRO A 123 1.41 19.28 -12.21
N ASP A 124 0.81 20.33 -12.80
CA ASP A 124 -0.48 20.89 -12.36
C ASP A 124 -1.70 20.08 -12.83
N SER A 125 -1.48 18.95 -13.51
CA SER A 125 -2.56 18.11 -13.99
C SER A 125 -3.38 17.53 -12.83
N ARG A 126 -4.70 17.59 -12.94
CA ARG A 126 -5.66 16.96 -12.02
C ARG A 126 -5.96 15.50 -12.42
N ARG A 127 -5.27 14.95 -13.42
CA ARG A 127 -5.44 13.61 -13.98
C ARG A 127 -4.27 12.69 -13.67
N LEU A 128 -3.51 12.99 -12.61
CA LEU A 128 -2.41 12.16 -12.11
C LEU A 128 -2.98 10.98 -11.31
N ILE A 129 -3.72 10.10 -11.97
CA ILE A 129 -4.49 9.01 -11.35
C ILE A 129 -4.04 7.67 -11.94
N VAL A 130 -3.95 6.66 -11.07
CA VAL A 130 -3.79 5.25 -11.41
C VAL A 130 -4.90 4.45 -10.73
N THR A 131 -5.56 3.57 -11.47
CA THR A 131 -6.61 2.70 -10.93
C THR A 131 -6.29 1.24 -11.16
N ALA A 132 -6.55 0.41 -10.14
CA ALA A 132 -6.53 -1.05 -10.25
C ALA A 132 -7.94 -1.63 -10.37
N TRP A 133 -8.98 -0.83 -10.08
CA TRP A 133 -10.37 -1.27 -10.15
C TRP A 133 -10.86 -1.26 -11.60
N ASN A 134 -10.91 -2.43 -12.19
CA ASN A 134 -11.42 -2.64 -13.55
C ASN A 134 -12.65 -3.54 -13.49
N PRO A 135 -13.90 -3.01 -13.65
CA PRO A 135 -15.11 -3.81 -13.58
C PRO A 135 -15.17 -4.97 -14.59
N ALA A 136 -14.45 -4.85 -15.69
CA ALA A 136 -14.40 -5.92 -16.72
C ALA A 136 -13.50 -7.11 -16.32
N ASP A 137 -12.58 -6.90 -15.36
CA ASP A 137 -11.59 -7.91 -14.97
C ASP A 137 -11.75 -8.41 -13.51
N VAL A 138 -12.56 -7.73 -12.70
CA VAL A 138 -12.68 -8.02 -11.25
C VAL A 138 -13.00 -9.49 -10.98
N ASP A 139 -13.89 -10.10 -11.76
CA ASP A 139 -14.29 -11.52 -11.58
C ASP A 139 -13.20 -12.51 -12.01
N ARG A 140 -12.13 -12.04 -12.67
CA ARG A 140 -10.99 -12.83 -13.12
C ARG A 140 -9.80 -12.74 -12.17
N MET A 141 -9.88 -11.89 -11.16
CA MET A 141 -8.84 -11.67 -10.17
C MET A 141 -8.99 -12.64 -9.01
N ALA A 142 -7.90 -13.27 -8.57
CA ALA A 142 -7.90 -14.10 -7.37
C ALA A 142 -8.35 -13.32 -6.13
N LEU A 143 -8.02 -12.03 -6.08
CA LEU A 143 -8.47 -11.10 -5.05
C LEU A 143 -8.78 -9.74 -5.68
N PRO A 144 -10.05 -9.27 -5.68
CA PRO A 144 -10.41 -7.94 -6.15
C PRO A 144 -9.65 -6.83 -5.39
N PRO A 145 -9.15 -5.79 -6.08
CA PRO A 145 -8.30 -4.79 -5.47
C PRO A 145 -8.93 -4.10 -4.28
N CYS A 146 -8.28 -4.17 -3.11
CA CYS A 146 -8.65 -3.44 -1.92
C CYS A 146 -8.26 -1.97 -2.03
N HIS A 147 -7.01 -1.66 -2.42
CA HIS A 147 -6.55 -0.33 -2.74
C HIS A 147 -6.83 -0.04 -4.21
N CYS A 148 -7.97 0.64 -4.46
CA CYS A 148 -8.60 0.73 -5.77
C CYS A 148 -7.94 1.72 -6.71
N LEU A 149 -7.61 2.91 -6.20
CA LEU A 149 -7.02 4.00 -6.98
C LEU A 149 -6.18 4.91 -6.09
N PHE A 150 -5.21 5.55 -6.71
CA PHE A 150 -4.45 6.61 -6.09
C PHE A 150 -4.24 7.77 -7.04
N GLN A 151 -4.10 8.95 -6.46
CA GLN A 151 -3.90 10.20 -7.18
C GLN A 151 -2.69 10.93 -6.62
N PHE A 152 -1.86 11.47 -7.51
CA PHE A 152 -0.78 12.37 -7.13
C PHE A 152 -1.18 13.84 -7.28
N TYR A 153 -0.51 14.66 -6.47
CA TYR A 153 -0.67 16.11 -6.47
C TYR A 153 0.69 16.77 -6.29
N VAL A 154 1.01 17.75 -7.12
CA VAL A 154 2.25 18.52 -7.05
C VAL A 154 1.96 19.93 -6.60
N ALA A 155 2.63 20.37 -5.56
CA ALA A 155 2.59 21.76 -5.09
C ALA A 155 3.92 22.12 -4.41
N GLU A 156 4.40 23.33 -4.61
CA GLU A 156 5.60 23.87 -3.97
C GLU A 156 6.84 22.95 -4.11
N GLY A 157 6.96 22.28 -5.26
CA GLY A 157 8.07 21.34 -5.53
C GLY A 157 7.98 20.02 -4.77
N LYS A 158 6.83 19.73 -4.17
CA LYS A 158 6.55 18.48 -3.44
C LYS A 158 5.49 17.65 -4.16
N LEU A 159 5.67 16.33 -4.11
CA LEU A 159 4.74 15.33 -4.62
C LEU A 159 4.02 14.66 -3.46
N SER A 160 2.70 14.76 -3.42
CA SER A 160 1.83 14.07 -2.46
C SER A 160 1.01 13.01 -3.16
N CYS A 161 0.62 11.96 -2.42
CA CYS A 161 -0.20 10.87 -2.92
C CYS A 161 -1.42 10.68 -2.03
N GLN A 162 -2.60 10.53 -2.64
CA GLN A 162 -3.81 10.10 -1.94
C GLN A 162 -4.26 8.75 -2.48
N LEU A 163 -4.36 7.76 -1.58
CA LEU A 163 -4.91 6.43 -1.85
C LEU A 163 -6.36 6.36 -1.40
N TYR A 164 -7.23 5.78 -2.25
CA TYR A 164 -8.55 5.27 -1.82
C TYR A 164 -8.51 3.75 -1.72
N GLN A 165 -8.75 3.24 -0.51
CA GLN A 165 -8.84 1.82 -0.20
C GLN A 165 -10.28 1.47 0.21
N ARG A 166 -10.97 0.66 -0.63
CA ARG A 166 -12.39 0.32 -0.43
C ARG A 166 -12.64 -0.62 0.76
N SER A 167 -11.66 -1.46 1.06
CA SER A 167 -11.72 -2.49 2.10
C SER A 167 -10.35 -2.59 2.77
N ALA A 168 -10.30 -2.44 4.08
CA ALA A 168 -9.04 -2.27 4.78
C ALA A 168 -9.02 -3.06 6.11
N ASP A 169 -8.33 -4.22 6.11
CA ASP A 169 -7.93 -4.89 7.34
C ASP A 169 -6.94 -3.99 8.10
N THR A 170 -7.42 -3.39 9.17
CA THR A 170 -6.66 -2.39 9.90
C THR A 170 -5.45 -2.99 10.61
N PHE A 171 -5.53 -4.23 11.06
CA PHE A 171 -4.44 -4.81 11.85
C PHE A 171 -3.30 -5.36 11.00
N LEU A 172 -3.58 -6.14 9.94
CA LEU A 172 -2.55 -6.74 9.09
C LEU A 172 -2.25 -5.92 7.84
N GLY A 173 -3.29 -5.51 7.09
CA GLY A 173 -3.13 -4.90 5.77
C GLY A 173 -2.73 -3.43 5.80
N VAL A 174 -3.46 -2.59 6.56
CA VAL A 174 -3.25 -1.13 6.56
C VAL A 174 -1.80 -0.72 6.84
N PRO A 175 -1.07 -1.32 7.81
CA PRO A 175 0.33 -0.97 8.05
C PRO A 175 1.25 -1.20 6.84
N PHE A 176 1.02 -2.26 6.07
CA PHE A 176 1.73 -2.56 4.83
C PHE A 176 1.40 -1.52 3.75
N ASN A 177 0.11 -1.20 3.58
CA ASN A 177 -0.33 -0.24 2.58
C ASN A 177 0.20 1.18 2.85
N ILE A 178 0.24 1.63 4.11
CA ILE A 178 0.85 2.91 4.49
C ILE A 178 2.30 2.97 4.01
N ALA A 179 3.11 1.98 4.38
CA ALA A 179 4.53 1.95 4.04
C ALA A 179 4.76 1.80 2.53
N SER A 180 3.98 0.96 1.85
CA SER A 180 4.07 0.72 0.41
C SER A 180 3.80 1.99 -0.40
N TYR A 181 2.70 2.70 -0.12
CA TYR A 181 2.35 3.92 -0.86
C TYR A 181 3.21 5.13 -0.48
N ALA A 182 3.68 5.20 0.77
CA ALA A 182 4.70 6.18 1.15
C ALA A 182 6.00 5.96 0.36
N LEU A 183 6.45 4.71 0.25
CA LEU A 183 7.63 4.36 -0.54
C LEU A 183 7.43 4.67 -2.03
N LEU A 184 6.29 4.31 -2.62
CA LEU A 184 5.94 4.66 -4.00
C LEU A 184 5.99 6.17 -4.22
N THR A 185 5.46 6.96 -3.28
CA THR A 185 5.49 8.43 -3.36
C THR A 185 6.93 8.95 -3.36
N MET A 186 7.80 8.42 -2.51
CA MET A 186 9.22 8.80 -2.47
C MET A 186 9.95 8.41 -3.77
N MET A 187 9.69 7.21 -4.31
CA MET A 187 10.29 6.75 -5.56
C MET A 187 9.88 7.64 -6.75
N VAL A 188 8.58 7.92 -6.87
CA VAL A 188 8.06 8.78 -7.96
C VAL A 188 8.58 10.21 -7.80
N ALA A 189 8.63 10.76 -6.59
CA ALA A 189 9.21 12.07 -6.34
C ALA A 189 10.67 12.13 -6.82
N GLN A 190 11.50 11.13 -6.48
CA GLN A 190 12.90 11.07 -6.89
C GLN A 190 13.04 11.08 -8.41
N VAL A 191 12.35 10.19 -9.14
CA VAL A 191 12.52 10.07 -10.60
C VAL A 191 11.89 11.23 -11.39
N THR A 192 11.08 12.05 -10.73
CA THR A 192 10.49 13.27 -11.32
C THR A 192 11.16 14.57 -10.86
N GLY A 193 12.21 14.47 -10.03
CA GLY A 193 12.96 15.62 -9.52
C GLY A 193 12.21 16.44 -8.46
N LEU A 194 11.20 15.87 -7.82
CA LEU A 194 10.40 16.50 -6.76
C LEU A 194 10.84 16.00 -5.37
N LYS A 195 10.41 16.70 -4.33
CA LYS A 195 10.52 16.23 -2.95
C LYS A 195 9.26 15.45 -2.59
N ALA A 196 9.37 14.43 -1.73
CA ALA A 196 8.20 13.78 -1.16
C ALA A 196 7.44 14.76 -0.25
N GLY A 197 6.12 14.82 -0.42
CA GLY A 197 5.20 15.64 0.37
C GLY A 197 4.46 14.79 1.41
N GLU A 198 3.13 14.65 1.24
CA GLU A 198 2.28 13.85 2.12
C GLU A 198 1.84 12.54 1.46
N PHE A 199 1.66 11.51 2.27
CA PHE A 199 0.81 10.37 1.93
C PHE A 199 -0.53 10.49 2.67
N ILE A 200 -1.63 10.44 1.92
CA ILE A 200 -2.99 10.53 2.43
C ILE A 200 -3.69 9.22 2.16
N HIS A 201 -4.15 8.54 3.22
CA HIS A 201 -4.82 7.25 3.14
C HIS A 201 -6.30 7.43 3.45
N THR A 202 -7.14 7.26 2.44
CA THR A 202 -8.60 7.38 2.53
C THR A 202 -9.23 6.01 2.42
N PHE A 203 -10.15 5.71 3.33
CA PHE A 203 -10.78 4.40 3.45
C PHE A 203 -12.28 4.45 3.12
N GLY A 204 -12.77 3.37 2.52
CA GLY A 204 -14.18 3.00 2.50
C GLY A 204 -14.53 2.20 3.77
N ASP A 205 -14.71 0.87 3.64
CA ASP A 205 -14.89 -0.04 4.78
C ASP A 205 -13.54 -0.31 5.44
N VAL A 206 -13.30 0.32 6.58
CA VAL A 206 -12.11 0.12 7.41
C VAL A 206 -12.50 -0.68 8.64
N HIS A 207 -11.89 -1.85 8.83
CA HIS A 207 -12.36 -2.83 9.79
C HIS A 207 -11.24 -3.51 10.57
N LEU A 208 -11.62 -4.04 11.71
CA LEU A 208 -10.81 -4.88 12.57
C LEU A 208 -11.52 -6.23 12.71
N TYR A 209 -10.86 -7.32 12.35
CA TYR A 209 -11.40 -8.67 12.54
C TYR A 209 -11.55 -9.00 14.02
N ASN A 210 -12.59 -9.77 14.36
CA ASN A 210 -12.89 -10.10 15.76
C ASN A 210 -11.77 -10.88 16.45
N ASP A 211 -11.03 -11.70 15.73
CA ASP A 211 -9.86 -12.43 16.23
C ASP A 211 -8.59 -11.57 16.36
N HIS A 212 -8.64 -10.29 15.96
CA HIS A 212 -7.56 -9.32 16.14
C HIS A 212 -7.79 -8.31 17.27
N LEU A 213 -8.91 -8.38 18.00
CA LEU A 213 -9.28 -7.38 19.01
C LEU A 213 -8.25 -7.29 20.15
N GLU A 214 -7.80 -8.41 20.67
CA GLU A 214 -6.83 -8.44 21.78
C GLU A 214 -5.45 -7.96 21.31
N GLN A 215 -5.07 -8.29 20.07
CA GLN A 215 -3.83 -7.80 19.46
C GLN A 215 -3.86 -6.29 19.26
N ALA A 216 -4.99 -5.73 18.81
CA ALA A 216 -5.17 -4.30 18.66
C ALA A 216 -5.12 -3.56 20.00
N LYS A 217 -5.80 -4.08 21.04
CA LYS A 217 -5.74 -3.55 22.40
C LYS A 217 -4.31 -3.56 22.92
N LEU A 218 -3.57 -4.69 22.77
CA LEU A 218 -2.17 -4.80 23.16
C LEU A 218 -1.33 -3.74 22.40
N GLN A 219 -1.53 -3.58 21.11
CA GLN A 219 -0.79 -2.60 20.31
C GLN A 219 -1.04 -1.16 20.81
N LEU A 220 -2.25 -0.84 21.22
CA LEU A 220 -2.63 0.47 21.77
C LEU A 220 -1.98 0.80 23.10
N THR A 221 -1.51 -0.20 23.87
CA THR A 221 -0.73 0.04 25.10
C THR A 221 0.71 0.47 24.84
N ARG A 222 1.20 0.36 23.60
CA ARG A 222 2.58 0.63 23.24
C ARG A 222 2.76 2.07 22.77
N GLU A 223 3.80 2.73 23.22
CA GLU A 223 4.14 4.08 22.78
C GLU A 223 4.68 4.08 21.35
N CYS A 224 4.31 5.10 20.57
CA CYS A 224 4.92 5.35 19.28
C CYS A 224 6.36 5.83 19.48
N ARG A 225 7.31 5.16 18.83
CA ARG A 225 8.73 5.55 18.80
C ARG A 225 9.01 6.47 17.60
N PRO A 226 10.16 7.14 17.54
CA PRO A 226 10.54 7.94 16.38
C PRO A 226 10.45 7.16 15.08
N LEU A 227 10.04 7.84 14.00
CA LEU A 227 9.96 7.24 12.67
C LEU A 227 11.34 6.87 12.16
N PRO A 228 11.48 5.73 11.48
CA PRO A 228 12.70 5.38 10.76
C PRO A 228 12.88 6.26 9.52
N LYS A 229 14.06 6.17 8.94
CA LYS A 229 14.37 6.80 7.67
C LYS A 229 14.52 5.75 6.58
N MET A 230 13.82 5.93 5.46
CA MET A 230 14.07 5.16 4.24
C MET A 230 15.02 5.97 3.34
N GLU A 231 16.20 5.43 3.09
CA GLU A 231 17.14 5.98 2.12
C GLU A 231 17.00 5.21 0.80
N ILE A 232 16.86 5.97 -0.28
CA ILE A 232 16.73 5.44 -1.64
C ILE A 232 18.00 5.85 -2.39
N ASP A 233 18.60 4.91 -3.15
CA ASP A 233 19.78 5.19 -3.95
C ASP A 233 19.49 6.36 -4.92
N PRO A 234 20.15 7.51 -4.76
CA PRO A 234 19.87 8.69 -5.56
C PRO A 234 20.33 8.57 -7.03
N THR A 235 21.09 7.54 -7.37
CA THR A 235 21.55 7.32 -8.75
C THR A 235 20.46 6.74 -9.65
N ILE A 236 19.40 6.19 -9.07
CA ILE A 236 18.28 5.61 -9.82
C ILE A 236 17.33 6.71 -10.28
N THR A 237 17.22 6.89 -11.59
CA THR A 237 16.43 7.93 -12.26
C THR A 237 15.24 7.35 -13.07
N ASP A 238 15.14 6.02 -13.18
CA ASP A 238 14.03 5.31 -13.79
C ASP A 238 13.27 4.52 -12.74
N LEU A 239 11.96 4.74 -12.65
CA LEU A 239 11.10 4.08 -11.67
C LEU A 239 11.13 2.54 -11.79
N PHE A 240 11.29 2.03 -12.99
CA PHE A 240 11.30 0.59 -13.28
C PHE A 240 12.67 -0.08 -13.12
N ALA A 241 13.71 0.73 -12.90
CA ALA A 241 15.07 0.25 -12.63
C ALA A 241 15.32 -0.04 -11.14
N PHE A 242 14.42 0.34 -10.25
CA PHE A 242 14.58 0.05 -8.82
C PHE A 242 14.66 -1.45 -8.55
N ARG A 243 15.53 -1.81 -7.60
CA ARG A 243 15.74 -3.16 -7.05
C ARG A 243 15.76 -3.06 -5.53
N PHE A 244 15.59 -4.19 -4.85
CA PHE A 244 15.54 -4.24 -3.38
C PHE A 244 16.76 -3.60 -2.70
N GLU A 245 17.96 -3.81 -3.27
CA GLU A 245 19.22 -3.27 -2.76
C GLU A 245 19.35 -1.74 -2.81
N HIS A 246 18.47 -1.06 -3.55
CA HIS A 246 18.45 0.40 -3.63
C HIS A 246 17.75 1.07 -2.44
N PHE A 247 17.20 0.28 -1.51
CA PHE A 247 16.47 0.77 -0.34
C PHE A 247 17.21 0.41 0.95
N THR A 248 17.47 1.40 1.79
CA THR A 248 18.11 1.18 3.09
C THR A 248 17.23 1.79 4.19
N LEU A 249 16.70 0.93 5.05
CA LEU A 249 15.95 1.37 6.23
C LEU A 249 16.91 1.61 7.39
N LYS A 250 16.90 2.85 7.93
CA LYS A 250 17.74 3.24 9.07
C LYS A 250 16.91 3.60 10.29
N ASN A 251 17.46 3.34 11.46
CA ASN A 251 16.88 3.72 12.76
C ASN A 251 15.49 3.13 13.00
N TYR A 252 15.21 1.93 12.49
CA TYR A 252 13.95 1.24 12.75
C TYR A 252 14.05 0.49 14.08
N ASP A 253 13.45 1.07 15.13
CA ASP A 253 13.38 0.52 16.49
C ASP A 253 11.91 0.23 16.88
N PRO A 254 11.29 -0.84 16.36
CA PRO A 254 9.91 -1.18 16.68
C PRO A 254 9.81 -1.98 17.98
N HIS A 255 8.61 -1.94 18.58
CA HIS A 255 8.21 -2.95 19.55
C HIS A 255 8.15 -4.34 18.88
N PRO A 256 8.21 -5.44 19.65
CA PRO A 256 8.14 -6.78 19.10
C PRO A 256 6.92 -7.02 18.23
N HIS A 257 7.04 -7.94 17.28
CA HIS A 257 5.92 -8.38 16.44
C HIS A 257 4.74 -8.85 17.30
N ILE A 258 3.52 -8.60 16.83
CA ILE A 258 2.28 -9.16 17.39
C ILE A 258 1.72 -10.12 16.35
N LYS A 259 1.67 -11.41 16.69
CA LYS A 259 1.15 -12.45 15.80
C LYS A 259 -0.38 -12.35 15.69
N ALA A 260 -0.90 -12.46 14.48
CA ALA A 260 -2.33 -12.55 14.18
C ALA A 260 -2.55 -13.50 12.99
N SER A 261 -3.72 -14.10 12.91
CA SER A 261 -4.12 -14.97 11.81
C SER A 261 -4.57 -14.14 10.61
N VAL A 262 -4.33 -14.63 9.40
CA VAL A 262 -4.92 -14.05 8.19
C VAL A 262 -6.35 -14.59 8.07
N SER A 263 -7.32 -13.70 7.84
CA SER A 263 -8.71 -14.09 7.55
C SER A 263 -8.87 -14.21 6.03
N VAL A 264 -9.07 -15.42 5.51
CA VAL A 264 -9.17 -15.77 4.07
C VAL A 264 -10.55 -16.29 3.69
#